data_7934b6d54198fb2fd4944941cfcae4e9
#
_entry.id   7934b6d54198fb2fd4944941cfcae4e9
#
_cell.length_a   1.000
_cell.length_b   1.000
_cell.length_c   1.000
_cell.angle_alpha   90.00
_cell.angle_beta   90.00
_cell.angle_gamma   90.00
#
_symmetry.space_group_name_H-M   'P 1'
#
loop_
_entity.id
_entity.type
_entity.pdbx_description
1 polymer ?
#
loop_
_entity_poly.entity_id
_entity_poly.type
_entity_poly.pdbx_seq_one_letter_code
_entity_poly.pdbx_strand_id
1 'polypeptide(L)' 'MKQRRTLYNRLSANHLQKLVEQRKEFPNMVAEAERAMNKNIWVIALTVGEMCTICDVLEIDWNNIFLIFEHE' A
#
# COMPACT_ATOMS: atom_id res chain seq x y z
N MET A 1 15.87 6.66 19.25
CA MET A 1 15.64 7.02 17.84
C MET A 1 14.38 6.35 17.32
N LYS A 2 13.54 7.12 16.67
CA LYS A 2 12.30 6.58 16.14
C LYS A 2 12.54 5.88 14.81
N GLN A 3 11.93 4.71 14.64
CA GLN A 3 11.89 4.06 13.34
C GLN A 3 10.76 4.66 12.53
N ARG A 4 11.00 4.80 11.23
CA ARG A 4 9.93 5.22 10.34
C ARG A 4 8.93 4.09 10.22
N ARG A 5 7.67 4.47 10.06
CA ARG A 5 6.63 3.49 9.83
C ARG A 5 6.74 2.92 8.43
N THR A 6 6.37 1.66 8.29
CA THR A 6 6.26 1.05 6.98
C THR A 6 5.13 1.72 6.20
N LEU A 7 5.10 1.48 4.91
CA LEU A 7 4.03 2.02 4.07
C LEU A 7 2.66 1.57 4.57
N TYR A 8 2.54 0.31 4.97
CA TYR A 8 1.29 -0.21 5.48
C TYR A 8 0.79 0.59 6.68
N ASN A 9 1.70 0.91 7.59
CA ASN A 9 1.33 1.61 8.82
C ASN A 9 0.99 3.08 8.60
N ARG A 10 1.22 3.58 7.41
CA ARG A 10 0.88 4.98 7.07
C ARG A 10 -0.42 5.10 6.28
N LEU A 11 -1.11 3.99 6.03
CA LEU A 11 -2.38 4.02 5.33
C LEU A 11 -3.46 4.66 6.19
N SER A 12 -4.35 5.40 5.53
CA SER A 12 -5.50 5.98 6.20
C SER A 12 -6.54 4.89 6.50
N ALA A 13 -7.50 5.25 7.35
CA ALA A 13 -8.59 4.33 7.67
C ALA A 13 -9.36 3.91 6.42
N ASN A 14 -9.55 4.84 5.47
CA ASN A 14 -10.25 4.54 4.23
C ASN A 14 -9.52 3.48 3.41
N HIS A 15 -8.19 3.57 3.34
CA HIS A 15 -7.41 2.61 2.59
C HIS A 15 -7.39 1.25 3.28
N LEU A 16 -7.35 1.24 4.60
CA LEU A 16 -7.42 -0.02 5.34
C LEU A 16 -8.76 -0.71 5.11
N GLN A 17 -9.84 0.07 5.07
CA GLN A 17 -11.16 -0.46 4.78
C GLN A 17 -11.21 -1.05 3.36
N LYS A 18 -10.58 -0.37 2.41
CA LYS A 18 -10.52 -0.87 1.03
C LYS A 18 -9.81 -2.22 0.99
N LEU A 19 -8.75 -2.38 1.75
CA LEU A 19 -8.04 -3.66 1.80
C LEU A 19 -8.96 -4.77 2.34
N VAL A 20 -9.73 -4.47 3.36
CA VAL A 20 -10.68 -5.45 3.91
C VAL A 20 -11.69 -5.87 2.83
N GLU A 21 -12.23 -4.90 2.11
CA GLU A 21 -13.20 -5.19 1.06
C GLU A 21 -12.61 -6.01 -0.09
N GLN A 22 -11.42 -5.61 -0.53
CA GLN A 22 -10.77 -6.28 -1.65
C GLN A 22 -10.30 -7.68 -1.28
N ARG A 23 -10.00 -7.91 -0.02
CA ARG A 23 -9.55 -9.23 0.42
C ARG A 23 -10.61 -10.29 0.20
N LYS A 24 -11.87 -9.90 0.22
CA LYS A 24 -12.96 -10.86 0.01
C LYS A 24 -12.98 -11.38 -1.42
N GLU A 25 -12.58 -10.56 -2.38
CA GLU A 25 -12.59 -10.95 -3.78
C GLU A 25 -11.22 -11.37 -4.31
N PHE A 26 -10.16 -10.72 -3.82
CA PHE A 26 -8.81 -10.92 -4.34
C PHE A 26 -7.82 -11.13 -3.20
N PRO A 27 -7.98 -12.23 -2.43
CA PRO A 27 -7.14 -12.43 -1.24
C PRO A 27 -5.65 -12.51 -1.55
N ASN A 28 -5.28 -13.13 -2.66
CA ASN A 28 -3.86 -13.27 -3.00
C ASN A 28 -3.24 -11.94 -3.39
N MET A 29 -3.98 -11.13 -4.14
CA MET A 29 -3.49 -9.83 -4.57
C MET A 29 -3.33 -8.89 -3.37
N VAL A 30 -4.30 -8.93 -2.46
CA VAL A 30 -4.21 -8.11 -1.25
C VAL A 30 -3.04 -8.55 -0.39
N ALA A 31 -2.82 -9.86 -0.26
CA ALA A 31 -1.68 -10.37 0.50
C ALA A 31 -0.36 -9.88 -0.07
N GLU A 32 -0.22 -9.88 -1.39
CA GLU A 32 1.00 -9.37 -2.03
C GLU A 32 1.19 -7.89 -1.77
N ALA A 33 0.11 -7.10 -1.89
CA ALA A 33 0.17 -5.67 -1.65
C ALA A 33 0.57 -5.39 -0.20
N GLU A 34 -0.04 -6.11 0.74
CA GLU A 34 0.27 -5.92 2.15
C GLU A 34 1.72 -6.28 2.45
N ARG A 35 2.21 -7.37 1.86
CA ARG A 35 3.59 -7.76 2.07
C ARG A 35 4.55 -6.70 1.56
N ALA A 36 4.29 -6.18 0.38
CA ALA A 36 5.15 -5.14 -0.19
C ALA A 36 5.15 -3.90 0.68
N MET A 37 3.98 -3.49 1.17
CA MET A 37 3.87 -2.30 2.00
C MET A 37 4.48 -2.49 3.38
N ASN A 38 4.45 -3.72 3.91
CA ASN A 38 4.99 -3.98 5.24
C ASN A 38 6.51 -4.05 5.28
N LYS A 39 7.14 -4.38 4.16
CA LYS A 39 8.59 -4.51 4.14
C LYS A 39 9.31 -3.28 3.61
N ASN A 40 8.58 -2.25 3.22
CA ASN A 40 9.17 -1.04 2.65
C ASN A 40 8.72 0.18 3.42
N ILE A 41 9.66 1.13 3.58
CA ILE A 41 9.39 2.41 4.21
C ILE A 41 9.14 3.48 3.15
N TRP A 42 9.76 3.30 1.98
CA TRP A 42 9.71 4.29 0.90
C TRP A 42 8.98 3.74 -0.31
N VAL A 43 8.14 4.57 -0.90
CA VAL A 43 7.48 4.19 -2.15
C VAL A 43 8.50 3.91 -3.24
N ILE A 44 9.56 4.70 -3.28
CA ILE A 44 10.58 4.56 -4.32
C ILE A 44 11.32 3.23 -4.23
N ALA A 45 11.24 2.55 -3.09
CA ALA A 45 11.87 1.24 -2.91
C ALA A 45 11.04 0.11 -3.50
N LEU A 46 9.79 0.38 -3.85
CA LEU A 46 8.92 -0.64 -4.44
C LEU A 46 9.30 -0.93 -5.89
N THR A 47 9.15 -2.19 -6.29
CA THR A 47 9.28 -2.52 -7.70
C THR A 47 8.05 -2.05 -8.46
N VAL A 48 8.17 -1.99 -9.79
CA VAL A 48 7.04 -1.61 -10.62
C VAL A 48 5.86 -2.56 -10.39
N GLY A 49 6.14 -3.85 -10.30
CA GLY A 49 5.08 -4.83 -10.04
C GLY A 49 4.39 -4.61 -8.72
N GLU A 50 5.17 -4.29 -7.68
CA GLU A 50 4.59 -4.01 -6.36
C GLU A 50 3.73 -2.77 -6.39
N MET A 51 4.18 -1.72 -7.08
CA MET A 51 3.38 -0.51 -7.20
C MET A 51 2.07 -0.77 -7.94
N CYS A 52 2.12 -1.57 -9.01
CA CYS A 52 0.92 -1.94 -9.74
C CYS A 52 -0.08 -2.66 -8.84
N THR A 53 0.41 -3.63 -8.08
CA THR A 53 -0.45 -4.40 -7.20
C THR A 53 -1.12 -3.51 -6.15
N ILE A 54 -0.33 -2.62 -5.55
CA ILE A 54 -0.87 -1.70 -4.55
C ILE A 54 -1.90 -0.77 -5.16
N CYS A 55 -1.62 -0.22 -6.32
CA CYS A 55 -2.56 0.68 -6.99
C CYS A 55 -3.87 -0.04 -7.34
N ASP A 56 -3.76 -1.28 -7.82
CA ASP A 56 -4.95 -2.04 -8.17
C ASP A 56 -5.80 -2.34 -6.94
N VAL A 57 -5.16 -2.76 -5.86
CA VAL A 57 -5.86 -3.13 -4.64
C VAL A 57 -6.53 -1.91 -3.99
N LEU A 58 -5.82 -0.78 -3.95
CA LEU A 58 -6.35 0.44 -3.35
C LEU A 58 -7.20 1.25 -4.31
N GLU A 59 -7.25 0.85 -5.58
CA GLU A 59 -8.00 1.55 -6.63
C GLU A 59 -7.58 3.01 -6.74
N ILE A 60 -6.28 3.23 -6.83
CA ILE A 60 -5.70 4.57 -6.96
C ILE A 60 -4.88 4.65 -8.25
N ASP A 61 -4.72 5.87 -8.73
CA ASP A 61 -3.86 6.13 -9.87
C ASP A 61 -2.39 6.10 -9.48
N TRP A 62 -1.55 5.73 -10.43
CA TRP A 62 -0.10 5.79 -10.23
C TRP A 62 0.37 7.15 -9.74
N ASN A 63 -0.25 8.21 -10.26
CA ASN A 63 0.13 9.57 -9.88
C ASN A 63 -0.14 9.87 -8.41
N ASN A 64 -1.02 9.11 -7.78
CA ASN A 64 -1.42 9.37 -6.42
C ASN A 64 -0.69 8.50 -5.40
N ILE A 65 0.08 7.52 -5.86
CA ILE A 65 0.70 6.58 -4.92
C ILE A 65 1.66 7.29 -3.96
N PHE A 66 2.41 8.28 -4.43
CA PHE A 66 3.31 9.02 -3.57
C PHE A 66 2.54 9.88 -2.57
N LEU A 67 1.44 10.48 -3.02
CA LEU A 67 0.66 11.37 -2.16
C LEU A 67 0.05 10.63 -0.97
N ILE A 68 -0.36 9.39 -1.19
CA ILE A 68 -1.00 8.60 -0.13
C ILE A 68 -0.03 8.34 1.02
N PHE A 69 1.26 8.14 0.70
CA PHE A 69 2.25 7.77 1.70
C PHE A 69 3.16 8.91 2.14
N GLU A 70 2.97 10.11 1.60
CA GLU A 70 3.88 11.22 1.83
C GLU A 70 3.64 11.97 3.14
N HIS A 71 2.43 11.95 3.65
CA HIS A 71 2.13 12.70 4.86
C HIS A 71 2.23 11.80 6.08
N GLU A 72 2.93 12.29 7.05
CA GLU A 72 3.08 11.61 8.33
C GLU A 72 2.58 12.48 9.43
#